data_bb8b58c1b6d630293b7cbbd0a59e6d26
#
_entry.id   bb8b58c1b6d630293b7cbbd0a59e6d26
#
_cell.length_a   1.000
_cell.length_b   1.000
_cell.length_c   1.000
_cell.angle_alpha   90.00
_cell.angle_beta   90.00
_cell.angle_gamma   90.00
#
_symmetry.space_group_name_H-M   'P 1'
#
loop_
_entity.id
_entity.type
_entity.pdbx_description
1 polymer ?
#
loop_
_entity_poly.entity_id
_entity_poly.type
_entity_poly.pdbx_seq_one_letter_code
_entity_poly.pdbx_strand_id
1 'polypeptide(L)'
;MGQISERKPLHTLSGKVIYGRGIGKLVGMPTANMEVSDESILPPSGVYITEILLDGQVYYGITNIGTRPTVDNDKEISVETHILNFNDEIYGKSIRIQLFSKLRSQKKFENFSLLLEQIRMDCIAARKFFGIEQSVSRLYMNDAKHQVIIGDYEVYLSVKEFDILYMLYSDPDIAYTKEQIYEAVWHEPSNGCCMLWRTRFSK
;
A
#
# COMPACT_ATOMS: atom_id res chain seq x y z
N MET A 1 -29.91 1.78 3.02
CA MET A 1 -29.49 0.38 3.23
C MET A 1 -29.45 -0.26 1.85
N GLY A 2 -28.31 -0.20 1.16
CA GLY A 2 -28.11 -0.86 -0.12
C GLY A 2 -27.96 -2.35 0.11
N GLN A 3 -28.70 -3.16 -0.62
CA GLN A 3 -28.57 -4.61 -0.64
C GLN A 3 -27.13 -4.97 -0.99
N ILE A 4 -26.35 -5.46 -0.04
CA ILE A 4 -25.15 -6.22 -0.30
C ILE A 4 -25.68 -7.53 -0.89
N SER A 5 -25.79 -7.59 -2.22
CA SER A 5 -26.03 -8.81 -2.97
C SER A 5 -25.07 -9.86 -2.43
N GLU A 6 -25.55 -11.06 -2.11
CA GLU A 6 -24.74 -12.23 -1.74
C GLU A 6 -23.81 -12.58 -2.91
N ARG A 7 -22.71 -11.85 -3.02
CA ARG A 7 -21.68 -12.11 -4.03
C ARG A 7 -20.94 -13.36 -3.60
N LYS A 8 -21.07 -14.41 -4.36
CA LYS A 8 -20.35 -15.65 -4.12
C LYS A 8 -18.88 -15.48 -4.53
N PRO A 9 -17.92 -15.81 -3.67
CA PRO A 9 -16.50 -15.77 -4.04
C PRO A 9 -16.22 -16.81 -5.13
N LEU A 10 -15.32 -16.47 -6.04
CA LEU A 10 -14.81 -17.39 -7.09
C LEU A 10 -13.93 -18.49 -6.48
N HIS A 11 -13.08 -18.08 -5.52
CA HIS A 11 -12.14 -18.96 -4.83
C HIS A 11 -12.01 -18.52 -3.38
N THR A 12 -11.66 -19.46 -2.51
CA THR A 12 -11.33 -19.20 -1.09
C THR A 12 -10.00 -19.85 -0.78
N LEU A 13 -9.08 -19.08 -0.25
CA LEU A 13 -7.77 -19.52 0.19
C LEU A 13 -7.66 -19.33 1.70
N SER A 14 -6.93 -20.20 2.37
CA SER A 14 -6.64 -20.07 3.80
C SER A 14 -5.17 -20.43 4.03
N GLY A 15 -4.50 -19.65 4.86
CA GLY A 15 -3.09 -19.90 5.14
C GLY A 15 -2.58 -18.97 6.23
N LYS A 16 -1.33 -19.18 6.60
CA LYS A 16 -0.62 -18.38 7.59
C LYS A 16 0.11 -17.23 6.92
N VAL A 17 0.12 -16.07 7.54
CA VAL A 17 0.90 -14.93 7.05
C VAL A 17 2.36 -15.13 7.38
N ILE A 18 3.20 -15.09 6.36
CA ILE A 18 4.65 -15.26 6.44
C ILE A 18 5.38 -13.97 6.05
N TYR A 19 6.66 -13.91 6.37
CA TYR A 19 7.50 -12.79 5.95
C TYR A 19 7.71 -12.81 4.44
N GLY A 20 7.47 -11.67 3.81
CA GLY A 20 7.80 -11.41 2.41
C GLY A 20 9.03 -10.53 2.26
N ARG A 21 9.30 -10.05 1.04
CA ARG A 21 10.43 -9.14 0.75
C ARG A 21 10.26 -7.73 1.33
N GLY A 22 9.10 -7.37 1.85
CA GLY A 22 8.83 -6.08 2.50
C GLY A 22 8.82 -4.86 1.57
N ILE A 23 8.88 -5.05 0.25
CA ILE A 23 8.94 -3.95 -0.73
C ILE A 23 7.71 -3.04 -0.63
N GLY A 24 6.52 -3.61 -0.44
CA GLY A 24 5.28 -2.86 -0.26
C GLY A 24 5.30 -1.94 0.97
N LYS A 25 5.95 -2.37 2.07
CA LYS A 25 6.08 -1.56 3.30
C LYS A 25 6.90 -0.28 3.06
N LEU A 26 7.93 -0.35 2.22
CA LEU A 26 8.80 0.80 1.89
C LEU A 26 8.06 1.92 1.14
N VAL A 27 6.91 1.62 0.58
CA VAL A 27 6.13 2.53 -0.27
C VAL A 27 4.74 2.83 0.26
N GLY A 28 4.51 2.54 1.54
CA GLY A 28 3.22 2.78 2.18
C GLY A 28 2.08 1.87 1.73
N MET A 29 2.41 0.75 1.07
CA MET A 29 1.45 -0.28 0.63
C MET A 29 1.86 -1.66 1.15
N PRO A 30 1.80 -1.89 2.47
CA PRO A 30 2.19 -3.18 3.04
C PRO A 30 1.35 -4.32 2.47
N THR A 31 1.98 -5.45 2.24
CA THR A 31 1.32 -6.67 1.76
C THR A 31 1.55 -7.82 2.74
N ALA A 32 0.49 -8.56 3.02
CA ALA A 32 0.55 -9.84 3.72
C ALA A 32 0.88 -10.94 2.69
N ASN A 33 1.96 -11.67 2.93
CA ASN A 33 2.32 -12.84 2.14
C ASN A 33 1.71 -14.06 2.80
N MET A 34 0.93 -14.85 2.07
CA MET A 34 0.31 -16.06 2.60
C MET A 34 1.12 -17.29 2.20
N GLU A 35 1.39 -18.16 3.15
CA GLU A 35 1.93 -19.49 2.89
C GLU A 35 0.93 -20.33 2.10
N VAL A 36 1.39 -20.95 1.02
CA VAL A 36 0.57 -21.80 0.15
C VAL A 36 0.98 -23.24 0.37
N SER A 37 0.07 -24.04 0.94
CA SER A 37 0.31 -25.45 1.21
C SER A 37 0.00 -26.35 0.02
N ASP A 38 -0.91 -25.94 -0.86
CA ASP A 38 -1.34 -26.66 -2.05
C ASP A 38 -1.58 -25.70 -3.21
N GLU A 39 -0.70 -25.75 -4.19
CA GLU A 39 -0.77 -24.88 -5.39
C GLU A 39 -1.90 -25.26 -6.32
N SER A 40 -2.43 -26.49 -6.25
CA SER A 40 -3.50 -26.97 -7.13
C SER A 40 -4.84 -26.26 -6.93
N ILE A 41 -5.03 -25.63 -5.75
CA ILE A 41 -6.26 -24.87 -5.43
C ILE A 41 -6.19 -23.40 -5.84
N LEU A 42 -5.03 -22.95 -6.32
CA LEU A 42 -4.85 -21.55 -6.68
C LEU A 42 -5.52 -21.21 -8.00
N PRO A 43 -6.19 -20.05 -8.09
CA PRO A 43 -6.73 -19.58 -9.35
C PRO A 43 -5.59 -19.10 -10.28
N PRO A 44 -5.91 -18.86 -11.57
CA PRO A 44 -4.93 -18.32 -12.52
C PRO A 44 -4.24 -17.06 -12.02
N SER A 45 -2.94 -16.91 -12.31
CA SER A 45 -2.17 -15.74 -11.90
C SER A 45 -2.82 -14.41 -12.32
N GLY A 46 -2.73 -13.41 -11.46
CA GLY A 46 -3.34 -12.10 -11.66
C GLY A 46 -3.61 -11.36 -10.36
N VAL A 47 -4.26 -10.21 -10.48
CA VAL A 47 -4.71 -9.39 -9.34
C VAL A 47 -6.21 -9.53 -9.19
N TYR A 48 -6.66 -9.78 -7.97
CA TYR A 48 -8.04 -10.05 -7.61
C TYR A 48 -8.55 -9.08 -6.56
N ILE A 49 -9.84 -8.74 -6.65
CA ILE A 49 -10.59 -8.10 -5.57
C ILE A 49 -10.86 -9.14 -4.50
N THR A 50 -10.58 -8.80 -3.24
CA THR A 50 -10.61 -9.77 -2.15
C THR A 50 -11.25 -9.23 -0.88
N GLU A 51 -11.92 -10.14 -0.18
CA GLU A 51 -12.31 -10.01 1.21
C GLU A 51 -11.39 -10.88 2.07
N ILE A 52 -10.98 -10.36 3.21
CA ILE A 52 -10.05 -11.01 4.12
C ILE A 52 -10.71 -11.17 5.49
N LEU A 53 -10.82 -12.39 5.97
CA LEU A 53 -11.22 -12.69 7.34
C LEU A 53 -9.96 -12.87 8.19
N LEU A 54 -9.78 -12.01 9.19
CA LEU A 54 -8.68 -12.01 10.13
C LEU A 54 -9.24 -11.79 11.55
N ASP A 55 -8.94 -12.70 12.48
CA ASP A 55 -9.37 -12.62 13.88
C ASP A 55 -10.88 -12.36 14.04
N GLY A 56 -11.72 -12.92 13.16
CA GLY A 56 -13.18 -12.76 13.17
C GLY A 56 -13.68 -11.44 12.57
N GLN A 57 -12.80 -10.57 12.11
CA GLN A 57 -13.13 -9.32 11.43
C GLN A 57 -12.95 -9.42 9.93
N VAL A 58 -13.80 -8.72 9.19
CA VAL A 58 -13.78 -8.69 7.73
C VAL A 58 -13.08 -7.41 7.26
N TYR A 59 -12.09 -7.59 6.40
CA TYR A 59 -11.37 -6.54 5.70
C TYR A 59 -11.51 -6.73 4.20
N TYR A 60 -11.16 -5.69 3.44
CA TYR A 60 -11.21 -5.72 2.00
C TYR A 60 -9.85 -5.35 1.42
N GLY A 61 -9.56 -5.81 0.21
CA GLY A 61 -8.27 -5.59 -0.38
C GLY A 61 -8.13 -6.05 -1.82
N ILE A 62 -6.89 -6.15 -2.22
CA ILE A 62 -6.49 -6.77 -3.48
C ILE A 62 -5.45 -7.84 -3.22
N THR A 63 -5.56 -8.97 -3.92
CA THR A 63 -4.59 -10.07 -3.82
C THR A 63 -3.93 -10.30 -5.17
N ASN A 64 -2.62 -10.26 -5.18
CA ASN A 64 -1.80 -10.65 -6.31
C ASN A 64 -1.40 -12.13 -6.16
N ILE A 65 -1.74 -12.95 -7.14
CA ILE A 65 -1.31 -14.34 -7.26
C ILE A 65 -0.35 -14.41 -8.45
N GLY A 66 0.88 -14.79 -8.18
CA GLY A 66 1.92 -14.76 -9.17
C GLY A 66 3.02 -15.77 -8.96
N THR A 67 3.88 -15.90 -9.95
CA THR A 67 5.08 -16.74 -9.85
C THR A 67 6.29 -15.88 -9.55
N ARG A 68 7.11 -16.32 -8.60
CA ARG A 68 8.42 -15.72 -8.30
C ARG A 68 9.52 -16.61 -8.87
N PRO A 69 10.54 -16.05 -9.53
CA PRO A 69 11.75 -16.80 -9.79
C PRO A 69 12.49 -17.04 -8.48
N THR A 70 12.81 -18.30 -8.18
CA THR A 70 13.70 -18.69 -7.11
C THR A 70 15.14 -18.75 -7.61
N VAL A 71 16.10 -18.85 -6.68
CA VAL A 71 17.54 -18.95 -7.00
C VAL A 71 17.84 -20.21 -7.83
N ASP A 72 17.03 -21.26 -7.67
CA ASP A 72 17.18 -22.57 -8.36
C ASP A 72 16.35 -22.70 -9.65
N ASN A 73 15.86 -21.58 -10.21
CA ASN A 73 14.99 -21.54 -11.39
C ASN A 73 13.61 -22.22 -11.23
N ASP A 74 13.24 -22.67 -10.05
CA ASP A 74 11.89 -23.12 -9.77
C ASP A 74 10.93 -21.91 -9.65
N LYS A 75 9.73 -22.08 -10.11
CA LYS A 75 8.69 -21.05 -10.05
C LYS A 75 7.86 -21.27 -8.78
N GLU A 76 8.18 -20.54 -7.73
CA GLU A 76 7.35 -20.53 -6.53
C GLU A 76 6.15 -19.60 -6.74
N ILE A 77 4.95 -20.09 -6.43
CA ILE A 77 3.74 -19.26 -6.47
C ILE A 77 3.68 -18.42 -5.19
N SER A 78 3.44 -17.13 -5.35
CA SER A 78 3.22 -16.20 -4.25
C SER A 78 1.79 -15.69 -4.21
N VAL A 79 1.24 -15.60 -3.00
CA VAL A 79 -0.04 -14.95 -2.71
C VAL A 79 0.23 -13.76 -1.82
N GLU A 80 0.10 -12.56 -2.38
CA GLU A 80 0.38 -11.28 -1.70
C GLU A 80 -0.88 -10.44 -1.64
N THR A 81 -1.33 -10.11 -0.45
CA THR A 81 -2.56 -9.35 -0.22
C THR A 81 -2.27 -8.00 0.38
N HIS A 82 -2.67 -6.93 -0.29
CA HIS A 82 -2.74 -5.59 0.27
C HIS A 82 -4.13 -5.38 0.87
N ILE A 83 -4.19 -5.16 2.18
CA ILE A 83 -5.43 -4.94 2.94
C ILE A 83 -5.67 -3.43 3.01
N LEU A 84 -6.84 -2.98 2.54
CA LEU A 84 -7.22 -1.58 2.54
C LEU A 84 -7.42 -1.05 3.96
N ASN A 85 -6.90 0.14 4.24
CA ASN A 85 -7.03 0.82 5.55
C ASN A 85 -6.52 -0.01 6.74
N PHE A 86 -5.44 -0.76 6.54
CA PHE A 86 -4.89 -1.67 7.55
C PHE A 86 -3.37 -1.51 7.65
N ASN A 87 -2.87 -1.32 8.88
CA ASN A 87 -1.44 -1.09 9.14
C ASN A 87 -0.85 -2.00 10.23
N ASP A 88 -1.65 -2.91 10.81
CA ASP A 88 -1.16 -3.77 11.89
C ASP A 88 -0.23 -4.87 11.38
N GLU A 89 0.67 -5.32 12.24
CA GLU A 89 1.51 -6.49 11.97
C GLU A 89 0.73 -7.78 12.24
N ILE A 90 0.63 -8.64 11.23
CA ILE A 90 -0.15 -9.87 11.28
C ILE A 90 0.67 -11.13 10.96
N TYR A 91 1.99 -11.04 11.04
CA TYR A 91 2.85 -12.21 10.83
C TYR A 91 2.50 -13.34 11.79
N GLY A 92 2.47 -14.56 11.26
CA GLY A 92 2.12 -15.75 12.01
C GLY A 92 0.62 -15.97 12.25
N LYS A 93 -0.24 -14.98 11.97
CA LYS A 93 -1.70 -15.16 12.05
C LYS A 93 -2.22 -15.95 10.86
N SER A 94 -3.34 -16.65 11.07
CA SER A 94 -4.08 -17.32 10.01
C SER A 94 -5.09 -16.35 9.41
N ILE A 95 -5.13 -16.29 8.08
CA ILE A 95 -6.09 -15.49 7.34
C ILE A 95 -6.87 -16.38 6.37
N ARG A 96 -8.11 -15.97 6.08
CA ARG A 96 -8.90 -16.52 4.98
C ARG A 96 -9.15 -15.42 3.97
N ILE A 97 -8.82 -15.69 2.71
CA ILE A 97 -8.95 -14.76 1.59
C ILE A 97 -10.02 -15.28 0.65
N GLN A 98 -11.04 -14.49 0.39
CA GLN A 98 -12.09 -14.78 -0.57
C GLN A 98 -11.89 -13.89 -1.81
N LEU A 99 -11.72 -14.51 -2.96
CA LEU A 99 -11.48 -13.86 -4.25
C LEU A 99 -12.79 -13.70 -5.00
N PHE A 100 -13.17 -12.47 -5.35
CA PHE A 100 -14.47 -12.18 -5.99
C PHE A 100 -14.37 -11.89 -7.48
N SER A 101 -13.39 -11.14 -7.91
CA SER A 101 -13.22 -10.74 -9.31
C SER A 101 -11.76 -10.58 -9.66
N LYS A 102 -11.39 -11.10 -10.83
CA LYS A 102 -10.06 -10.84 -11.39
C LYS A 102 -10.05 -9.45 -12.03
N LEU A 103 -9.23 -8.56 -11.51
CA LEU A 103 -9.05 -7.20 -12.04
C LEU A 103 -8.22 -7.22 -13.33
N ARG A 104 -7.11 -7.95 -13.28
CA ARG A 104 -6.17 -8.00 -14.41
C ARG A 104 -5.22 -9.19 -14.31
N SER A 105 -4.58 -9.50 -15.41
CA SER A 105 -3.43 -10.42 -15.45
C SER A 105 -2.19 -9.70 -14.88
N GLN A 106 -1.18 -10.48 -14.54
CA GLN A 106 0.13 -9.92 -14.19
C GLN A 106 0.76 -9.22 -15.39
N LYS A 107 1.42 -8.10 -15.13
CA LYS A 107 2.25 -7.41 -16.13
C LYS A 107 3.55 -6.91 -15.48
N LYS A 108 4.59 -6.78 -16.28
CA LYS A 108 5.82 -6.09 -15.89
C LYS A 108 5.62 -4.59 -16.04
N PHE A 109 6.24 -3.81 -15.17
CA PHE A 109 6.24 -2.35 -15.24
C PHE A 109 7.65 -1.86 -15.53
N GLU A 110 7.74 -0.83 -16.36
CA GLU A 110 9.03 -0.24 -16.76
C GLU A 110 9.74 0.44 -15.57
N ASN A 111 8.96 0.98 -14.65
CA ASN A 111 9.48 1.62 -13.46
C ASN A 111 8.52 1.45 -12.28
N PHE A 112 9.03 1.80 -11.11
CA PHE A 112 8.33 1.64 -9.86
C PHE A 112 7.11 2.58 -9.71
N SER A 113 7.17 3.79 -10.26
CA SER A 113 6.05 4.75 -10.19
C SER A 113 4.81 4.24 -10.92
N LEU A 114 4.99 3.65 -12.10
CA LEU A 114 3.90 3.03 -12.86
C LEU A 114 3.29 1.82 -12.13
N LEU A 115 4.11 1.05 -11.42
CA LEU A 115 3.61 -0.03 -10.56
C LEU A 115 2.72 0.52 -9.43
N LEU A 116 3.17 1.57 -8.74
CA LEU A 116 2.39 2.18 -7.65
C LEU A 116 1.08 2.78 -8.14
N GLU A 117 1.11 3.48 -9.27
CA GLU A 117 -0.09 4.03 -9.89
C GLU A 117 -1.11 2.92 -10.21
N GLN A 118 -0.64 1.81 -10.80
CA GLN A 118 -1.52 0.68 -11.08
C GLN A 118 -2.11 0.07 -9.81
N ILE A 119 -1.31 -0.11 -8.74
CA ILE A 119 -1.82 -0.62 -7.46
C ILE A 119 -2.88 0.31 -6.88
N ARG A 120 -2.70 1.64 -6.97
CA ARG A 120 -3.72 2.62 -6.55
C ARG A 120 -5.02 2.45 -7.33
N MET A 121 -4.95 2.27 -8.65
CA MET A 121 -6.12 2.01 -9.49
C MET A 121 -6.81 0.70 -9.12
N ASP A 122 -6.05 -0.35 -8.84
CA ASP A 122 -6.58 -1.64 -8.39
C ASP A 122 -7.31 -1.48 -7.03
N CYS A 123 -6.76 -0.71 -6.09
CA CYS A 123 -7.39 -0.39 -4.81
C CYS A 123 -8.69 0.41 -4.98
N ILE A 124 -8.72 1.38 -5.88
CA ILE A 124 -9.94 2.16 -6.20
C ILE A 124 -11.03 1.22 -6.75
N ALA A 125 -10.66 0.31 -7.63
CA ALA A 125 -11.60 -0.69 -8.17
C ALA A 125 -12.16 -1.62 -7.08
N ALA A 126 -11.32 -2.06 -6.14
CA ALA A 126 -11.76 -2.88 -5.01
C ALA A 126 -12.72 -2.12 -4.09
N ARG A 127 -12.43 -0.84 -3.76
CA ARG A 127 -13.32 0.02 -2.98
C ARG A 127 -14.68 0.16 -3.66
N LYS A 128 -14.67 0.48 -4.95
CA LYS A 128 -15.92 0.60 -5.74
C LYS A 128 -16.72 -0.71 -5.76
N PHE A 129 -16.04 -1.84 -5.87
CA PHE A 129 -16.69 -3.16 -5.89
C PHE A 129 -17.42 -3.44 -4.58
N PHE A 130 -16.82 -3.14 -3.44
CA PHE A 130 -17.43 -3.37 -2.12
C PHE A 130 -18.32 -2.22 -1.64
N GLY A 131 -18.44 -1.14 -2.41
CA GLY A 131 -19.20 0.04 -1.99
C GLY A 131 -18.57 0.78 -0.80
N ILE A 132 -17.27 0.61 -0.62
CA ILE A 132 -16.52 1.33 0.39
C ILE A 132 -16.31 2.73 -0.15
N GLU A 133 -17.02 3.70 0.44
CA GLU A 133 -16.75 5.10 0.12
C GLU A 133 -15.27 5.38 0.40
N GLN A 134 -14.61 6.03 -0.55
CA GLN A 134 -13.39 6.72 -0.19
C GLN A 134 -13.84 7.77 0.83
N SER A 135 -13.57 7.52 2.10
CA SER A 135 -13.29 8.67 2.95
C SER A 135 -12.16 9.37 2.21
N VAL A 136 -12.47 10.46 1.53
CA VAL A 136 -11.43 11.38 1.04
C VAL A 136 -10.73 11.75 2.33
N SER A 137 -9.60 11.09 2.58
CA SER A 137 -8.78 11.38 3.74
C SER A 137 -8.30 12.80 3.51
N ARG A 138 -9.10 13.78 3.97
CA ARG A 138 -8.72 15.18 3.87
C ARG A 138 -7.49 15.30 4.74
N LEU A 139 -6.38 15.53 4.08
CA LEU A 139 -5.18 15.97 4.75
C LEU A 139 -5.50 17.35 5.33
N TYR A 140 -5.45 17.46 6.64
CA TYR A 140 -5.53 18.73 7.35
C TYR A 140 -4.19 18.97 8.04
N MET A 141 -3.65 20.15 7.87
CA MET A 141 -2.41 20.57 8.49
C MET A 141 -2.62 21.84 9.30
N ASN A 142 -2.07 21.87 10.50
CA ASN A 142 -2.08 23.02 11.39
C ASN A 142 -0.64 23.42 11.70
N ASP A 143 -0.18 24.51 11.09
CA ASP A 143 1.18 25.02 11.25
C ASP A 143 1.49 25.41 12.71
N ALA A 144 0.58 26.13 13.36
CA ALA A 144 0.78 26.59 14.73
C ALA A 144 0.93 25.45 15.76
N LYS A 145 0.39 24.25 15.44
CA LYS A 145 0.47 23.07 16.31
C LYS A 145 1.40 21.98 15.77
N HIS A 146 2.00 22.18 14.61
CA HIS A 146 2.75 21.14 13.86
C HIS A 146 1.96 19.82 13.77
N GLN A 147 0.65 19.92 13.52
CA GLN A 147 -0.28 18.81 13.55
C GLN A 147 -0.69 18.43 12.14
N VAL A 148 -0.67 17.13 11.85
CA VAL A 148 -1.15 16.54 10.60
C VAL A 148 -2.27 15.57 10.93
N ILE A 149 -3.41 15.74 10.27
CA ILE A 149 -4.57 14.83 10.40
C ILE A 149 -4.90 14.30 9.01
N ILE A 150 -5.02 12.98 8.90
CA ILE A 150 -5.44 12.29 7.67
C ILE A 150 -6.69 11.48 8.00
N GLY A 151 -7.85 11.96 7.53
CA GLY A 151 -9.13 11.40 7.94
C GLY A 151 -9.36 11.59 9.44
N ASP A 152 -9.44 10.50 10.19
CA ASP A 152 -9.63 10.50 11.64
C ASP A 152 -8.32 10.24 12.42
N TYR A 153 -7.19 10.15 11.74
CA TYR A 153 -5.90 9.82 12.34
C TYR A 153 -4.97 11.03 12.42
N GLU A 154 -4.40 11.24 13.60
CA GLU A 154 -3.29 12.17 13.79
C GLU A 154 -1.97 11.47 13.43
N VAL A 155 -1.18 12.12 12.57
CA VAL A 155 0.12 11.63 12.12
C VAL A 155 1.22 12.44 12.78
N TYR A 156 2.14 11.77 13.46
CA TYR A 156 3.27 12.40 14.10
C TYR A 156 4.45 12.45 13.14
N LEU A 157 4.89 13.66 12.83
CA LEU A 157 6.05 13.94 11.99
C LEU A 157 7.11 14.67 12.81
N SER A 158 8.37 14.48 12.46
CA SER A 158 9.42 15.38 12.95
C SER A 158 9.20 16.79 12.38
N VAL A 159 9.79 17.81 13.02
CA VAL A 159 9.63 19.21 12.58
C VAL A 159 9.97 19.36 11.10
N LYS A 160 11.08 18.77 10.64
CA LYS A 160 11.51 18.87 9.23
C LYS A 160 10.60 18.13 8.25
N GLU A 161 10.06 16.98 8.65
CA GLU A 161 9.08 16.26 7.84
C GLU A 161 7.77 17.05 7.73
N PHE A 162 7.35 17.68 8.81
CA PHE A 162 6.21 18.58 8.81
C PHE A 162 6.44 19.78 7.88
N ASP A 163 7.58 20.47 8.01
CA ASP A 163 7.90 21.65 7.21
C ASP A 163 7.89 21.33 5.71
N ILE A 164 8.49 20.18 5.32
CA ILE A 164 8.47 19.71 3.92
C ILE A 164 7.03 19.46 3.44
N LEU A 165 6.26 18.71 4.24
CA LEU A 165 4.89 18.37 3.86
C LEU A 165 4.01 19.62 3.81
N TYR A 166 4.18 20.54 4.75
CA TYR A 166 3.42 21.79 4.82
C TYR A 166 3.71 22.69 3.61
N MET A 167 4.97 22.82 3.22
CA MET A 167 5.37 23.55 2.02
C MET A 167 4.69 22.98 0.76
N LEU A 168 4.69 21.66 0.58
CA LEU A 168 4.04 20.99 -0.56
C LEU A 168 2.51 21.08 -0.50
N TYR A 169 1.94 21.10 0.70
CA TYR A 169 0.50 21.20 0.92
C TYR A 169 -0.04 22.61 0.64
N SER A 170 0.75 23.64 1.01
CA SER A 170 0.32 25.05 0.86
C SER A 170 0.27 25.49 -0.59
N ASP A 171 1.12 24.94 -1.44
CA ASP A 171 1.24 25.30 -2.85
C ASP A 171 1.15 24.07 -3.76
N PRO A 172 -0.01 23.43 -3.87
CA PRO A 172 -0.15 22.13 -4.54
C PRO A 172 0.12 22.19 -6.06
N ASP A 173 0.07 23.37 -6.66
CA ASP A 173 0.29 23.57 -8.10
C ASP A 173 1.76 23.89 -8.43
N ILE A 174 2.64 23.97 -7.42
CA ILE A 174 4.06 24.27 -7.59
C ILE A 174 4.90 23.00 -7.48
N ALA A 175 5.69 22.71 -8.52
CA ALA A 175 6.69 21.65 -8.49
C ALA A 175 8.01 22.22 -7.94
N TYR A 176 8.36 21.84 -6.74
CA TYR A 176 9.63 22.24 -6.12
C TYR A 176 10.77 21.28 -6.48
N THR A 177 11.96 21.84 -6.74
CA THR A 177 13.17 21.03 -6.84
C THR A 177 13.65 20.59 -5.46
N LYS A 178 14.53 19.60 -5.41
CA LYS A 178 15.12 19.14 -4.15
C LYS A 178 15.91 20.24 -3.45
N GLU A 179 16.59 21.06 -4.22
CA GLU A 179 17.37 22.21 -3.76
C GLU A 179 16.45 23.25 -3.12
N GLN A 180 15.35 23.59 -3.78
CA GLN A 180 14.36 24.53 -3.25
C GLN A 180 13.75 24.04 -1.93
N ILE A 181 13.37 22.76 -1.85
CA ILE A 181 12.85 22.19 -0.60
C ILE A 181 13.93 22.25 0.50
N TYR A 182 15.17 21.88 0.16
CA TYR A 182 16.26 21.91 1.13
C TYR A 182 16.49 23.32 1.67
N GLU A 183 16.64 24.32 0.80
CA GLU A 183 16.88 25.71 1.18
C GLU A 183 15.75 26.30 2.02
N ALA A 184 14.50 26.00 1.64
CA ALA A 184 13.34 26.47 2.39
C ALA A 184 13.22 25.87 3.80
N VAL A 185 13.52 24.57 3.93
CA VAL A 185 13.32 23.86 5.20
C VAL A 185 14.51 23.96 6.15
N TRP A 186 15.74 23.99 5.61
CA TRP A 186 16.96 24.10 6.46
C TRP A 186 17.52 25.51 6.57
N HIS A 187 17.02 26.44 5.75
CA HIS A 187 17.51 27.83 5.70
C HIS A 187 19.01 27.94 5.41
N GLU A 188 19.54 26.95 4.68
CA GLU A 188 20.93 26.84 4.27
C GLU A 188 21.00 26.67 2.75
N PRO A 189 22.00 27.25 2.06
CA PRO A 189 22.18 27.04 0.62
C PRO A 189 22.47 25.57 0.32
N SER A 190 21.86 25.02 -0.71
CA SER A 190 21.97 23.60 -1.08
C SER A 190 23.36 23.21 -1.58
N ASN A 191 24.19 24.16 -2.02
CA ASN A 191 25.56 23.99 -2.53
C ASN A 191 25.73 22.83 -3.54
N GLY A 192 24.65 22.41 -4.21
CA GLY A 192 24.65 21.33 -5.21
C GLY A 192 24.93 19.93 -4.63
N CYS A 193 24.95 19.74 -3.33
CA CYS A 193 25.31 18.48 -2.70
C CYS A 193 24.11 17.59 -2.40
N CYS A 194 23.63 16.85 -3.41
CA CYS A 194 22.57 15.83 -3.27
C CYS A 194 22.91 14.69 -2.27
N MET A 195 24.11 14.60 -1.74
CA MET A 195 24.53 13.54 -0.81
C MET A 195 24.02 13.72 0.61
N LEU A 196 23.65 14.92 1.03
CA LEU A 196 23.23 15.20 2.41
C LEU A 196 21.83 14.66 2.75
N TRP A 197 21.00 14.35 1.76
CA TRP A 197 19.67 13.77 1.98
C TRP A 197 19.70 12.36 2.57
N ARG A 198 20.72 11.55 2.23
CA ARG A 198 20.85 10.19 2.75
C ARG A 198 21.24 10.10 4.22
N THR A 199 21.93 11.10 4.74
CA THR A 199 22.45 11.06 6.11
C THR A 199 21.59 11.75 7.15
N ARG A 200 20.65 12.62 6.76
CA ARG A 200 19.78 13.37 7.69
C ARG A 200 18.45 12.70 8.02
N PHE A 201 18.03 11.67 7.23
CA PHE A 201 16.83 10.89 7.48
C PHE A 201 17.10 9.47 8.01
N SER A 202 18.37 9.16 8.34
CA SER A 202 18.77 7.89 8.95
C SER A 202 18.97 8.09 10.44
N LYS A 203 17.90 8.15 11.20
CA LYS A 203 17.92 7.88 12.65
C LYS A 203 16.58 7.32 13.06
#